data_292d623f68efb160a5aed2bd3999803e
#
_entry.id   292d623f68efb160a5aed2bd3999803e
#
_cell.length_a   1.000
_cell.length_b   1.000
_cell.length_c   1.000
_cell.angle_alpha   90.00
_cell.angle_beta   90.00
_cell.angle_gamma   90.00
#
_symmetry.space_group_name_H-M   'P 1'
#
loop_
_entity.id
_entity.type
_entity.pdbx_description
1 polymer ?
#
loop_
_entity_poly.entity_id
_entity_poly.type
_entity_poly.pdbx_seq_one_letter_code
_entity_poly.pdbx_strand_id
1 'polypeptide(L)'
;MLQAGIKGKKEITVTLDKTAKAMGSGTMDVFATPAMIALMENTAFESVASELEEGSGTVGTALDIKHVSATPVGMKVTCESELVKVDGRALTFSVKAFDEAGLIGE
;
A
#
# COMPACT_ATOMS: atom_id res chain seq x y z
N MET A 1 -21.25 -2.50 5.66
CA MET A 1 -21.36 -3.51 4.60
C MET A 1 -20.30 -3.29 3.54
N LEU A 2 -19.62 -4.34 3.11
CA LEU A 2 -18.60 -4.25 2.09
C LEU A 2 -19.22 -4.02 0.71
N GLN A 3 -18.82 -2.94 0.08
CA GLN A 3 -19.26 -2.58 -1.27
C GLN A 3 -18.11 -1.98 -2.04
N ALA A 4 -18.05 -2.23 -3.34
CA ALA A 4 -17.08 -1.57 -4.21
C ALA A 4 -17.23 -0.05 -4.10
N GLY A 5 -16.12 0.66 -4.18
CA GLY A 5 -16.07 2.11 -4.05
C GLY A 5 -15.51 2.62 -2.73
N ILE A 6 -15.30 1.74 -1.73
CA ILE A 6 -14.68 2.15 -0.47
C ILE A 6 -13.24 2.58 -0.74
N LYS A 7 -12.88 3.78 -0.29
CA LYS A 7 -11.56 4.35 -0.52
C LYS A 7 -10.76 4.46 0.76
N GLY A 8 -9.45 4.29 0.63
CA GLY A 8 -8.51 4.49 1.72
C GLY A 8 -7.38 5.41 1.31
N LYS A 9 -6.75 6.02 2.30
CA LYS A 9 -5.61 6.90 2.08
C LYS A 9 -4.71 6.87 3.31
N LYS A 10 -3.40 6.78 3.08
CA LYS A 10 -2.42 6.80 4.15
C LYS A 10 -1.14 7.48 3.67
N GLU A 11 -0.50 8.22 4.58
CA GLU A 11 0.74 8.92 4.29
C GLU A 11 1.82 8.45 5.25
N ILE A 12 3.03 8.26 4.74
CA ILE A 12 4.22 7.98 5.56
C ILE A 12 5.38 8.83 5.07
N THR A 13 6.43 8.93 5.88
CA THR A 13 7.71 9.49 5.47
C THR A 13 8.69 8.34 5.31
N VAL A 14 9.49 8.36 4.25
CA VAL A 14 10.50 7.33 4.01
C VAL A 14 11.63 7.49 5.03
N THR A 15 11.76 6.52 5.93
CA THR A 15 12.82 6.46 6.93
C THR A 15 13.88 5.44 6.53
N LEU A 16 15.06 5.49 7.14
CA LEU A 16 16.18 4.61 6.78
C LEU A 16 15.84 3.13 6.84
N ASP A 17 15.01 2.73 7.80
CA ASP A 17 14.58 1.34 7.97
C ASP A 17 13.65 0.83 6.86
N LYS A 18 13.13 1.75 6.03
CA LYS A 18 12.24 1.42 4.91
C LYS A 18 12.95 1.45 3.56
N THR A 19 14.27 1.55 3.55
CA THR A 19 15.05 1.56 2.31
C THR A 19 15.29 0.15 1.77
N ALA A 20 15.53 0.05 0.46
CA ALA A 20 15.87 -1.21 -0.17
C ALA A 20 17.09 -1.85 0.49
N LYS A 21 18.11 -1.05 0.80
CA LYS A 21 19.33 -1.51 1.47
C LYS A 21 19.03 -2.07 2.86
N ALA A 22 18.26 -1.34 3.67
CA ALA A 22 17.93 -1.75 5.03
C ALA A 22 17.08 -3.02 5.07
N MET A 23 16.19 -3.20 4.11
CA MET A 23 15.28 -4.35 4.03
C MET A 23 15.87 -5.53 3.25
N GLY A 24 17.06 -5.38 2.69
CA GLY A 24 17.69 -6.45 1.91
C GLY A 24 17.07 -6.69 0.55
N SER A 25 16.29 -5.75 0.04
CA SER A 25 15.64 -5.89 -1.28
C SER A 25 16.42 -5.22 -2.41
N GLY A 26 17.56 -4.61 -2.09
CA GLY A 26 18.43 -3.94 -3.05
C GLY A 26 19.63 -3.34 -2.34
N THR A 27 20.36 -2.48 -3.02
CA THR A 27 21.61 -1.91 -2.50
C THR A 27 21.53 -0.40 -2.29
N MET A 28 20.43 0.25 -2.64
CA MET A 28 20.28 1.70 -2.61
C MET A 28 19.45 2.18 -1.41
N ASP A 29 19.70 3.42 -1.00
CA ASP A 29 18.97 4.06 0.09
C ASP A 29 17.73 4.78 -0.45
N VAL A 30 16.84 4.01 -1.08
CA VAL A 30 15.56 4.50 -1.60
C VAL A 30 14.44 3.64 -1.03
N PHE A 31 13.21 4.17 -1.05
CA PHE A 31 12.03 3.46 -0.54
C PHE A 31 11.94 2.06 -1.13
N ALA A 32 11.90 1.06 -0.28
CA ALA A 32 11.93 -0.34 -0.70
C ALA A 32 10.59 -0.77 -1.31
N THR A 33 10.64 -1.57 -2.36
CA THR A 33 9.43 -2.16 -2.94
C THR A 33 8.60 -2.93 -1.91
N PRO A 34 9.19 -3.80 -1.05
CA PRO A 34 8.41 -4.45 0.01
C PRO A 34 7.75 -3.47 0.97
N ALA A 35 8.41 -2.35 1.28
CA ALA A 35 7.83 -1.33 2.16
C ALA A 35 6.65 -0.62 1.50
N MET A 36 6.75 -0.34 0.20
CA MET A 36 5.66 0.24 -0.57
C MET A 36 4.45 -0.70 -0.59
N ILE A 37 4.69 -1.98 -0.83
CA ILE A 37 3.62 -2.99 -0.84
C ILE A 37 2.97 -3.11 0.55
N ALA A 38 3.77 -3.10 1.61
CA ALA A 38 3.24 -3.12 2.98
C ALA A 38 2.34 -1.90 3.24
N LEU A 39 2.73 -0.72 2.76
CA LEU A 39 1.91 0.48 2.85
C LEU A 39 0.59 0.32 2.09
N MET A 40 0.65 -0.24 0.88
CA MET A 40 -0.55 -0.49 0.08
C MET A 40 -1.50 -1.48 0.76
N GLU A 41 -0.96 -2.57 1.32
CA GLU A 41 -1.75 -3.54 2.07
C GLU A 41 -2.38 -2.93 3.31
N ASN A 42 -1.61 -2.14 4.05
CA ASN A 42 -2.09 -1.45 5.25
C ASN A 42 -3.20 -0.46 4.92
N THR A 43 -3.03 0.34 3.87
CA THR A 43 -4.04 1.29 3.41
C THR A 43 -5.34 0.58 3.05
N ALA A 44 -5.22 -0.51 2.30
CA ALA A 44 -6.37 -1.28 1.84
C ALA A 44 -7.12 -1.92 3.01
N PHE A 45 -6.41 -2.61 3.90
CA PHE A 45 -7.09 -3.32 5.00
C PHE A 45 -7.73 -2.34 5.99
N GLU A 46 -7.07 -1.22 6.29
CA GLU A 46 -7.66 -0.22 7.18
C GLU A 46 -8.91 0.42 6.58
N SER A 47 -8.96 0.56 5.25
CA SER A 47 -10.11 1.18 4.58
C SER A 47 -11.40 0.40 4.76
N VAL A 48 -11.33 -0.90 4.98
CA VAL A 48 -12.50 -1.79 5.13
C VAL A 48 -12.70 -2.31 6.55
N ALA A 49 -11.79 -2.00 7.46
CA ALA A 49 -11.81 -2.57 8.81
C ALA A 49 -13.12 -2.33 9.55
N SER A 50 -13.73 -1.14 9.40
CA SER A 50 -14.99 -0.80 10.06
C SER A 50 -16.19 -1.53 9.47
N GLU A 51 -16.05 -2.12 8.28
CA GLU A 51 -17.12 -2.84 7.59
C GLU A 51 -17.05 -4.35 7.81
N LEU A 52 -16.03 -4.82 8.54
CA LEU A 52 -15.86 -6.24 8.85
C LEU A 52 -16.50 -6.56 10.21
N GLU A 53 -16.85 -7.84 10.40
CA GLU A 53 -17.29 -8.30 11.70
C GLU A 53 -16.18 -8.15 12.73
N GLU A 54 -16.54 -7.89 13.98
CA GLU A 54 -15.61 -7.78 15.08
C GLU A 54 -14.75 -9.05 15.17
N GLY A 55 -13.46 -8.88 15.29
CA GLY A 55 -12.49 -9.99 15.33
C GLY A 55 -12.06 -10.50 13.98
N SER A 56 -12.62 -9.97 12.90
CA SER A 56 -12.24 -10.32 11.53
C SER A 56 -11.21 -9.35 10.96
N GLY A 57 -10.41 -9.84 10.02
CA GLY A 57 -9.45 -9.02 9.30
C GLY A 57 -9.25 -9.54 7.90
N THR A 58 -8.37 -8.88 7.17
CA THR A 58 -7.99 -9.30 5.81
C THR A 58 -6.51 -9.63 5.75
N VAL A 59 -6.14 -10.52 4.83
CA VAL A 59 -4.74 -10.83 4.55
C VAL A 59 -4.53 -10.78 3.05
N GLY A 60 -3.34 -10.33 2.63
CA GLY A 60 -3.00 -10.31 1.21
C GLY A 60 -2.71 -11.73 0.72
N THR A 61 -3.30 -12.09 -0.41
CA THR A 61 -3.09 -13.43 -1.02
C THR A 61 -2.51 -13.33 -2.42
N ALA A 62 -2.64 -12.20 -3.09
CA ALA A 62 -2.11 -11.98 -4.43
C ALA A 62 -1.83 -10.51 -4.65
N LEU A 63 -0.76 -10.21 -5.36
CA LEU A 63 -0.34 -8.85 -5.67
C LEU A 63 0.11 -8.78 -7.11
N ASP A 64 -0.26 -7.68 -7.77
CA ASP A 64 0.24 -7.35 -9.10
C ASP A 64 0.60 -5.87 -9.06
N ILE A 65 1.83 -5.58 -8.68
CA ILE A 65 2.30 -4.23 -8.36
C ILE A 65 3.56 -3.92 -9.16
N LYS A 66 3.62 -2.69 -9.68
CA LYS A 66 4.82 -2.17 -10.34
C LYS A 66 5.34 -0.97 -9.54
N HIS A 67 6.61 -0.99 -9.23
CA HIS A 67 7.30 0.13 -8.57
C HIS A 67 8.05 0.89 -9.67
N VAL A 68 7.48 2.03 -10.07
CA VAL A 68 7.90 2.70 -11.32
C VAL A 68 8.88 3.86 -11.11
N SER A 69 9.03 4.32 -9.88
CA SER A 69 9.93 5.45 -9.58
C SER A 69 10.49 5.32 -8.17
N ALA A 70 11.76 5.70 -7.99
CA ALA A 70 12.44 5.65 -6.70
C ALA A 70 12.10 6.89 -5.87
N THR A 71 12.03 6.72 -4.54
CA THR A 71 11.77 7.80 -3.61
C THR A 71 12.89 7.84 -2.57
N PRO A 72 13.55 9.01 -2.38
CA PRO A 72 14.63 9.13 -1.41
C PRO A 72 14.12 9.19 0.04
N VAL A 73 15.04 8.92 0.98
CA VAL A 73 14.78 9.08 2.40
C VAL A 73 14.38 10.52 2.69
N GLY A 74 13.40 10.69 3.58
CA GLY A 74 12.91 12.00 4.01
C GLY A 74 11.70 12.50 3.22
N MET A 75 11.42 11.93 2.07
CA MET A 75 10.28 12.33 1.25
C MET A 75 9.00 11.65 1.74
N LYS A 76 7.87 12.34 1.62
CA LYS A 76 6.56 11.77 1.96
C LYS A 76 6.03 10.91 0.83
N VAL A 77 5.38 9.82 1.21
CA VAL A 77 4.67 8.93 0.29
C VAL A 77 3.22 8.83 0.73
N THR A 78 2.31 9.04 -0.21
CA THR A 78 0.87 8.91 0.00
C THR A 78 0.37 7.71 -0.79
N CYS A 79 -0.36 6.82 -0.13
CA CYS A 79 -0.99 5.69 -0.79
C CYS A 79 -2.50 5.88 -0.79
N GLU A 80 -3.12 5.57 -1.93
CA GLU A 80 -4.56 5.59 -2.09
C GLU A 80 -5.03 4.21 -2.52
N SER A 81 -6.13 3.74 -1.95
CA SER A 81 -6.73 2.46 -2.30
C SER A 81 -8.21 2.63 -2.60
N GLU A 82 -8.72 1.73 -3.42
CA GLU A 82 -10.16 1.63 -3.69
C GLU A 82 -10.54 0.16 -3.78
N LEU A 83 -11.56 -0.22 -3.04
CA LEU A 83 -12.15 -1.55 -3.15
C LEU A 83 -12.94 -1.61 -4.46
N VAL A 84 -12.47 -2.40 -5.42
CA VAL A 84 -13.07 -2.43 -6.76
C VAL A 84 -13.93 -3.67 -7.01
N LYS A 85 -13.75 -4.73 -6.20
CA LYS A 85 -14.53 -5.95 -6.36
C LYS A 85 -14.70 -6.67 -5.04
N VAL A 86 -15.90 -7.13 -4.77
CA VAL A 86 -16.23 -8.00 -3.65
C VAL A 86 -16.83 -9.28 -4.19
N ASP A 87 -16.20 -10.42 -3.90
CA ASP A 87 -16.66 -11.72 -4.35
C ASP A 87 -16.59 -12.68 -3.16
N GLY A 88 -17.66 -12.74 -2.38
CA GLY A 88 -17.69 -13.48 -1.12
C GLY A 88 -16.66 -12.94 -0.16
N ARG A 89 -15.68 -13.76 0.19
CA ARG A 89 -14.57 -13.37 1.07
C ARG A 89 -13.40 -12.74 0.33
N ALA A 90 -13.41 -12.79 -1.00
CA ALA A 90 -12.33 -12.24 -1.81
C ALA A 90 -12.59 -10.76 -2.10
N LEU A 91 -11.63 -9.92 -1.73
CA LEU A 91 -11.67 -8.48 -1.97
C LEU A 91 -10.54 -8.11 -2.91
N THR A 92 -10.85 -7.31 -3.91
CA THR A 92 -9.84 -6.79 -4.85
C THR A 92 -9.74 -5.29 -4.70
N PHE A 93 -8.52 -4.79 -4.53
CA PHE A 93 -8.26 -3.36 -4.38
C PHE A 93 -7.40 -2.86 -5.54
N SER A 94 -7.71 -1.65 -6.01
CA SER A 94 -6.79 -0.85 -6.81
C SER A 94 -5.99 0.02 -5.85
N VAL A 95 -4.67 0.04 -5.99
CA VAL A 95 -3.79 0.81 -5.11
C VAL A 95 -2.84 1.67 -5.93
N LYS A 96 -2.54 2.86 -5.43
CA LYS A 96 -1.56 3.76 -6.04
C LYS A 96 -0.76 4.43 -4.94
N ALA A 97 0.53 4.58 -5.18
CA ALA A 97 1.41 5.30 -4.28
C ALA A 97 2.08 6.45 -5.02
N PHE A 98 2.18 7.57 -4.34
CA PHE A 98 2.75 8.82 -4.88
C PHE A 98 3.77 9.36 -3.89
N ASP A 99 4.87 9.89 -4.41
CA ASP A 99 5.72 10.75 -3.61
C ASP A 99 5.47 12.23 -3.99
N GLU A 100 6.32 13.14 -3.53
CA GLU A 100 6.13 14.56 -3.81
C GLU A 100 6.37 14.92 -5.28
N ALA A 101 6.98 14.03 -6.05
CA ALA A 101 7.24 14.23 -7.48
C ALA A 101 6.18 13.55 -8.38
N GLY A 102 5.36 12.66 -7.86
CA GLY A 102 4.30 12.00 -8.62
C GLY A 102 4.15 10.51 -8.31
N LEU A 103 3.56 9.79 -9.25
CA LEU A 103 3.29 8.34 -9.09
C LEU A 103 4.60 7.55 -8.97
N ILE A 104 4.67 6.70 -7.94
CA ILE A 104 5.81 5.81 -7.74
C ILE A 104 5.46 4.33 -7.88
N GLY A 105 4.19 3.98 -7.76
CA GLY A 105 3.78 2.58 -7.90
C GLY A 105 2.28 2.40 -7.99
N GLU A 106 1.89 1.30 -8.59
CA GLU A 106 0.48 0.94 -8.70
C GLU A 106 0.27 -0.53 -9.03
#